data_c94161ac416f54f0cfda768e1e1e6217
#
_entry.id   c94161ac416f54f0cfda768e1e1e6217
#
_cell.length_a   1.000
_cell.length_b   1.000
_cell.length_c   1.000
_cell.angle_alpha   90.00
_cell.angle_beta   90.00
_cell.angle_gamma   90.00
#
_symmetry.space_group_name_H-M   'P 1'
#
loop_
_entity.id
_entity.type
_entity.pdbx_description
1 polymer ?
#
loop_
_entity_poly.entity_id
_entity_poly.type
_entity_poly.pdbx_seq_one_letter_code
_entity_poly.pdbx_strand_id
1 'polypeptide(L)'
;MLSSFLITQRLVYGDLLLDAIFPFFLPAAERKHFRVGLNTDAQSFGEWFLLVTGMSVAVFLILCAFVLALVSVLHIPLPDGICDRLKLQLLEFLLRISNEYLGDLVELLFGPVGRNYLTRFLVALPYIFQSRPPKWCTVRQETIAGVRCRVYLPSKEMKKSTAALVFVHGGGWCIMRPNYYDGAMYSLMARIGMTIISIDYQLSPEVQYPVAVEECEAVVKALHAEKHAEFGFDPERIAVMGDSAGGNLTAVLAQRLRAENLNIIKRQILIYPVIHGFDFQSPSYQSYYRHYNGTSLLNPYSMARFYLLYLGLPATRENLRKITENRHLSRAMRNSPAVAEMLNHNQLPQEFLQKEDYEPKEAPEGDKELSERFEKLLEDSNLSPLVAKELAGLPPAMVLTCGFDVLRDEGILYVRKLRKHGVATKWSHYPAAFHGVLNMPVSSQRKQMLDDIAAYLRQNL
;
A
#
# COMPACT_ATOMS: atom_id res chain seq x y z
N MET A 1 -36.54 25.74 49.48
CA MET A 1 -36.84 25.65 48.00
C MET A 1 -35.93 24.70 47.26
N LEU A 2 -34.65 24.62 47.54
CA LEU A 2 -33.74 23.65 46.86
C LEU A 2 -34.01 22.16 47.23
N SER A 3 -34.46 21.89 48.44
CA SER A 3 -34.77 20.50 48.86
C SER A 3 -36.03 19.93 48.21
N SER A 4 -37.04 20.75 47.93
CA SER A 4 -38.27 20.31 47.26
C SER A 4 -38.08 20.08 45.76
N PHE A 5 -37.18 20.79 45.11
CA PHE A 5 -36.89 20.65 43.69
C PHE A 5 -36.09 19.37 43.42
N LEU A 6 -35.17 18.97 44.32
CA LEU A 6 -34.40 17.77 44.21
C LEU A 6 -35.24 16.48 44.43
N ILE A 7 -36.28 16.55 45.30
CA ILE A 7 -37.18 15.41 45.55
C ILE A 7 -38.12 15.16 44.38
N THR A 8 -38.61 16.22 43.68
CA THR A 8 -39.51 16.06 42.53
C THR A 8 -38.79 15.57 41.28
N GLN A 9 -37.55 15.96 41.09
CA GLN A 9 -36.70 15.39 40.02
C GLN A 9 -36.34 13.90 40.24
N ARG A 10 -36.25 13.48 41.51
CA ARG A 10 -35.91 12.15 41.90
C ARG A 10 -36.96 11.08 41.56
N LEU A 11 -38.25 11.44 41.57
CA LEU A 11 -39.37 10.54 41.25
C LEU A 11 -39.65 10.34 39.76
N VAL A 12 -39.25 11.29 38.90
CA VAL A 12 -39.56 11.25 37.46
C VAL A 12 -38.40 10.69 36.64
N TYR A 13 -37.15 10.91 37.05
CA TYR A 13 -35.97 10.45 36.30
C TYR A 13 -35.33 9.17 36.85
N GLY A 14 -35.58 8.80 38.10
CA GLY A 14 -35.05 7.59 38.73
C GLY A 14 -35.60 6.30 38.09
N ASP A 15 -36.90 6.26 37.82
CA ASP A 15 -37.55 5.11 37.21
C ASP A 15 -37.22 4.97 35.73
N LEU A 16 -37.05 6.07 34.97
CA LEU A 16 -36.67 6.06 33.55
C LEU A 16 -35.19 5.63 33.35
N LEU A 17 -34.29 5.98 34.26
CA LEU A 17 -32.88 5.57 34.19
C LEU A 17 -32.71 4.09 34.57
N LEU A 18 -33.46 3.62 35.55
CA LEU A 18 -33.44 2.22 35.99
C LEU A 18 -34.00 1.28 34.93
N ASP A 19 -35.07 1.67 34.22
CA ASP A 19 -35.67 0.86 33.15
C ASP A 19 -34.85 0.88 31.86
N ALA A 20 -33.99 1.87 31.64
CA ALA A 20 -33.11 1.96 30.45
C ALA A 20 -31.79 1.20 30.61
N ILE A 21 -31.21 1.14 31.81
CA ILE A 21 -29.84 0.62 32.04
C ILE A 21 -29.86 -0.81 32.62
N PHE A 22 -30.83 -1.16 33.45
CA PHE A 22 -30.88 -2.47 34.12
C PHE A 22 -31.14 -3.69 33.23
N PRO A 23 -31.79 -3.60 32.05
CA PRO A 23 -31.91 -4.75 31.15
C PRO A 23 -30.59 -5.34 30.69
N PHE A 24 -29.50 -4.57 30.74
CA PHE A 24 -28.19 -5.00 30.25
C PHE A 24 -27.31 -5.73 31.28
N PHE A 25 -27.67 -5.67 32.61
CA PHE A 25 -26.75 -6.13 33.65
C PHE A 25 -27.30 -7.19 34.63
N LEU A 26 -28.63 -7.51 34.61
CA LEU A 26 -29.22 -8.50 35.52
C LEU A 26 -30.26 -9.41 34.88
N PRO A 27 -30.23 -10.74 35.14
CA PRO A 27 -31.26 -11.70 34.72
C PRO A 27 -32.65 -11.34 35.22
N ALA A 28 -33.70 -11.65 34.47
CA ALA A 28 -35.10 -11.28 34.78
C ALA A 28 -35.63 -11.79 36.12
N ALA A 29 -35.04 -12.86 36.67
CA ALA A 29 -35.42 -13.45 37.98
C ALA A 29 -34.93 -12.59 39.16
N GLU A 30 -33.83 -11.88 39.07
CA GLU A 30 -33.28 -11.10 40.19
C GLU A 30 -33.89 -9.70 40.27
N ARG A 31 -34.50 -9.19 39.23
CA ARG A 31 -35.16 -7.88 39.18
C ARG A 31 -36.33 -7.73 40.15
N LYS A 32 -37.01 -8.83 40.49
CA LYS A 32 -38.16 -8.83 41.42
C LYS A 32 -37.68 -8.69 42.90
N HIS A 33 -36.56 -9.29 43.26
CA HIS A 33 -36.01 -9.18 44.60
C HIS A 33 -35.35 -7.80 44.86
N PHE A 34 -34.83 -7.16 43.82
CA PHE A 34 -34.22 -5.85 43.92
C PHE A 34 -35.23 -4.71 44.18
N ARG A 35 -36.46 -4.82 43.65
CA ARG A 35 -37.55 -3.83 43.90
C ARG A 35 -38.08 -3.88 45.36
N VAL A 36 -37.96 -4.99 46.02
CA VAL A 36 -38.47 -5.15 47.41
C VAL A 36 -37.46 -4.58 48.44
N GLY A 37 -36.17 -4.50 48.08
CA GLY A 37 -35.11 -3.97 48.99
C GLY A 37 -34.94 -2.44 49.00
N LEU A 38 -35.64 -1.70 48.11
CA LEU A 38 -35.48 -0.25 47.96
C LEU A 38 -36.18 0.59 49.03
N ASN A 39 -36.75 -0.03 50.05
CA ASN A 39 -37.48 0.68 51.14
C ASN A 39 -36.63 0.89 52.39
N THR A 40 -35.31 0.69 52.32
CA THR A 40 -34.41 0.93 53.45
C THR A 40 -33.48 2.10 53.11
N ASP A 41 -33.60 3.15 53.89
CA ASP A 41 -32.74 4.32 54.07
C ASP A 41 -32.11 4.98 52.83
N ALA A 42 -32.59 6.17 52.51
CA ALA A 42 -32.06 7.05 51.46
C ALA A 42 -30.56 7.33 51.57
N GLN A 43 -29.96 7.10 52.73
CA GLN A 43 -28.53 7.26 52.99
C GLN A 43 -27.74 6.07 52.44
N SER A 44 -28.22 4.84 52.60
CA SER A 44 -27.56 3.63 52.09
C SER A 44 -27.59 3.54 50.57
N PHE A 45 -28.64 4.04 49.94
CA PHE A 45 -28.73 4.13 48.44
C PHE A 45 -27.75 5.15 47.86
N GLY A 46 -27.61 6.29 48.56
CA GLY A 46 -26.63 7.32 48.14
C GLY A 46 -25.18 6.80 48.21
N GLU A 47 -24.84 6.08 49.28
CA GLU A 47 -23.52 5.47 49.47
C GLU A 47 -23.25 4.36 48.45
N TRP A 48 -24.23 3.50 48.17
CA TRP A 48 -24.14 2.45 47.12
C TRP A 48 -24.00 3.06 45.75
N PHE A 49 -24.80 4.09 45.40
CA PHE A 49 -24.70 4.78 44.11
C PHE A 49 -23.33 5.45 43.92
N LEU A 50 -22.81 6.09 44.95
CA LEU A 50 -21.45 6.68 44.91
C LEU A 50 -20.38 5.62 44.81
N LEU A 51 -20.54 4.47 45.43
CA LEU A 51 -19.61 3.35 45.36
C LEU A 51 -19.60 2.72 43.93
N VAL A 52 -20.76 2.49 43.35
CA VAL A 52 -20.88 1.91 42.00
C VAL A 52 -20.42 2.88 40.93
N THR A 53 -20.77 4.15 41.03
CA THR A 53 -20.29 5.18 40.10
C THR A 53 -18.80 5.44 40.29
N GLY A 54 -18.31 5.49 41.50
CA GLY A 54 -16.88 5.61 41.81
C GLY A 54 -16.07 4.41 41.32
N MET A 55 -16.58 3.19 41.52
CA MET A 55 -15.96 1.97 40.91
C MET A 55 -15.97 2.00 39.40
N SER A 56 -17.05 2.41 38.73
CA SER A 56 -17.13 2.53 37.30
C SER A 56 -16.15 3.55 36.76
N VAL A 57 -16.01 4.72 37.39
CA VAL A 57 -15.03 5.74 37.06
C VAL A 57 -13.60 5.24 37.29
N ALA A 58 -13.34 4.58 38.43
CA ALA A 58 -12.02 4.03 38.70
C ALA A 58 -11.60 2.96 37.68
N VAL A 59 -12.49 2.02 37.35
CA VAL A 59 -12.26 1.01 36.31
C VAL A 59 -12.00 1.67 34.96
N PHE A 60 -12.77 2.69 34.57
CA PHE A 60 -12.55 3.45 33.37
C PHE A 60 -11.18 4.14 33.36
N LEU A 61 -10.79 4.79 34.43
CA LEU A 61 -9.47 5.44 34.55
C LEU A 61 -8.32 4.42 34.52
N ILE A 62 -8.47 3.26 35.14
CA ILE A 62 -7.49 2.16 35.07
C ILE A 62 -7.36 1.66 33.66
N LEU A 63 -8.46 1.44 32.95
CA LEU A 63 -8.45 1.04 31.54
C LEU A 63 -7.79 2.11 30.66
N CYS A 64 -8.10 3.38 30.86
CA CYS A 64 -7.45 4.48 30.16
C CYS A 64 -5.94 4.52 30.42
N ALA A 65 -5.52 4.38 31.70
CA ALA A 65 -4.11 4.33 32.06
C ALA A 65 -3.41 3.12 31.45
N PHE A 66 -4.04 1.96 31.45
CA PHE A 66 -3.51 0.76 30.81
C PHE A 66 -3.36 0.94 29.28
N VAL A 67 -4.37 1.49 28.61
CA VAL A 67 -4.31 1.78 27.16
C VAL A 67 -3.22 2.80 26.86
N LEU A 68 -3.11 3.86 27.66
CA LEU A 68 -2.05 4.86 27.50
C LEU A 68 -0.65 4.25 27.70
N ALA A 69 -0.48 3.41 28.72
CA ALA A 69 0.78 2.70 28.95
C ALA A 69 1.10 1.76 27.79
N LEU A 70 0.12 1.00 27.31
CA LEU A 70 0.27 0.12 26.17
C LEU A 70 0.66 0.89 24.88
N VAL A 71 -0.05 2.00 24.61
CA VAL A 71 0.28 2.88 23.48
C VAL A 71 1.69 3.44 23.63
N SER A 72 2.09 3.90 24.82
CA SER A 72 3.42 4.45 25.07
C SER A 72 4.54 3.42 24.86
N VAL A 73 4.33 2.17 25.28
CA VAL A 73 5.29 1.08 25.09
C VAL A 73 5.38 0.62 23.62
N LEU A 74 4.24 0.60 22.94
CA LEU A 74 4.17 0.15 21.55
C LEU A 74 4.40 1.29 20.54
N HIS A 75 4.54 2.53 21.00
CA HIS A 75 4.72 3.68 20.09
C HIS A 75 6.11 3.68 19.46
N ILE A 76 6.18 3.65 18.14
CA ILE A 76 7.39 3.91 17.36
C ILE A 76 7.17 5.24 16.63
N PRO A 77 7.95 6.27 16.95
CA PRO A 77 7.78 7.57 16.30
C PRO A 77 8.15 7.49 14.82
N LEU A 78 7.33 8.11 13.99
CA LEU A 78 7.68 8.31 12.58
C LEU A 78 8.77 9.38 12.45
N PRO A 79 9.63 9.29 11.40
CA PRO A 79 10.72 10.23 11.20
C PRO A 79 10.20 11.66 11.00
N ASP A 80 11.07 12.64 11.33
CA ASP A 80 10.78 14.04 11.06
C ASP A 80 10.76 14.30 9.55
N GLY A 81 9.93 15.26 9.13
CA GLY A 81 9.77 15.61 7.71
C GLY A 81 8.80 14.74 6.91
N ILE A 82 8.30 13.63 7.45
CA ILE A 82 7.26 12.83 6.77
C ILE A 82 5.93 13.60 6.73
N CYS A 83 5.25 13.55 5.58
CA CYS A 83 3.97 14.24 5.43
C CYS A 83 2.86 13.61 6.28
N ASP A 84 1.87 14.41 6.66
CA ASP A 84 0.68 13.97 7.39
C ASP A 84 0.97 13.16 8.67
N ARG A 85 2.08 13.46 9.36
CA ARG A 85 2.69 12.67 10.43
C ARG A 85 1.68 12.14 11.47
N LEU A 86 0.79 12.97 12.00
CA LEU A 86 -0.17 12.54 13.03
C LEU A 86 -1.17 11.51 12.51
N LYS A 87 -1.70 11.70 11.31
CA LYS A 87 -2.63 10.75 10.69
C LYS A 87 -1.93 9.45 10.34
N LEU A 88 -0.73 9.57 9.79
CA LEU A 88 0.10 8.42 9.43
C LEU A 88 0.54 7.65 10.68
N GLN A 89 0.85 8.33 11.79
CA GLN A 89 1.23 7.70 13.05
C GLN A 89 0.11 6.80 13.62
N LEU A 90 -1.14 7.27 13.56
CA LEU A 90 -2.29 6.47 13.99
C LEU A 90 -2.49 5.26 13.06
N LEU A 91 -2.44 5.46 11.75
CA LEU A 91 -2.56 4.38 10.76
C LEU A 91 -1.42 3.36 10.91
N GLU A 92 -0.19 3.82 11.05
CA GLU A 92 1.00 3.00 11.29
C GLU A 92 0.81 2.12 12.53
N PHE A 93 0.41 2.72 13.65
CA PHE A 93 0.17 1.99 14.89
C PHE A 93 -0.86 0.87 14.73
N LEU A 94 -1.99 1.16 14.08
CA LEU A 94 -3.04 0.17 13.81
C LEU A 94 -2.55 -0.95 12.88
N LEU A 95 -1.87 -0.57 11.80
CA LEU A 95 -1.31 -1.54 10.85
C LEU A 95 -0.23 -2.41 11.50
N ARG A 96 0.61 -1.84 12.35
CA ARG A 96 1.67 -2.59 13.03
C ARG A 96 1.10 -3.61 14.01
N ILE A 97 0.13 -3.24 14.84
CA ILE A 97 -0.55 -4.19 15.71
C ILE A 97 -1.19 -5.32 14.90
N SER A 98 -1.88 -4.98 13.82
CA SER A 98 -2.62 -5.96 13.04
C SER A 98 -1.73 -6.80 12.11
N ASN A 99 -0.76 -6.20 11.43
CA ASN A 99 0.07 -6.93 10.46
C ASN A 99 1.32 -7.55 11.08
N GLU A 100 1.94 -6.92 12.08
CA GLU A 100 3.14 -7.46 12.69
C GLU A 100 2.78 -8.42 13.83
N TYR A 101 2.12 -7.96 14.88
CA TYR A 101 1.86 -8.83 16.05
C TYR A 101 0.79 -9.91 15.76
N LEU A 102 -0.38 -9.53 15.23
CA LEU A 102 -1.39 -10.51 14.88
C LEU A 102 -0.95 -11.33 13.65
N GLY A 103 -0.27 -10.68 12.69
CA GLY A 103 0.31 -11.33 11.53
C GLY A 103 1.34 -12.40 11.90
N ASP A 104 2.21 -12.16 12.89
CA ASP A 104 3.19 -13.12 13.37
C ASP A 104 2.53 -14.34 14.05
N LEU A 105 1.45 -14.10 14.80
CA LEU A 105 0.67 -15.18 15.40
C LEU A 105 -0.02 -16.04 14.32
N VAL A 106 -0.63 -15.41 13.32
CA VAL A 106 -1.26 -16.12 12.20
C VAL A 106 -0.22 -16.87 11.36
N GLU A 107 0.96 -16.28 11.13
CA GLU A 107 2.05 -16.95 10.42
C GLU A 107 2.57 -18.19 11.18
N LEU A 108 2.64 -18.11 12.51
CA LEU A 108 3.01 -19.23 13.37
C LEU A 108 1.99 -20.39 13.25
N LEU A 109 0.70 -20.09 13.17
CA LEU A 109 -0.38 -21.10 13.16
C LEU A 109 -0.71 -21.62 11.75
N PHE A 110 -0.64 -20.77 10.73
CA PHE A 110 -1.14 -21.02 9.37
C PHE A 110 -0.10 -20.76 8.28
N GLY A 111 1.13 -20.46 8.66
CA GLY A 111 2.23 -20.18 7.73
C GLY A 111 2.12 -18.82 7.03
N PRO A 112 3.10 -18.51 6.14
CA PRO A 112 3.19 -17.20 5.48
C PRO A 112 2.02 -16.91 4.54
N VAL A 113 1.38 -17.94 3.98
CA VAL A 113 0.17 -17.80 3.15
C VAL A 113 -1.01 -17.34 4.02
N GLY A 114 -1.19 -17.92 5.21
CA GLY A 114 -2.21 -17.48 6.17
C GLY A 114 -2.03 -16.02 6.58
N ARG A 115 -0.79 -15.58 6.83
CA ARG A 115 -0.48 -14.16 7.08
C ARG A 115 -0.87 -13.27 5.89
N ASN A 116 -0.62 -13.70 4.66
CA ASN A 116 -1.00 -12.93 3.47
C ASN A 116 -2.53 -12.76 3.36
N TYR A 117 -3.30 -13.80 3.65
CA TYR A 117 -4.77 -13.70 3.69
C TYR A 117 -5.27 -12.76 4.79
N LEU A 118 -4.66 -12.79 5.99
CA LEU A 118 -4.96 -11.81 7.03
C LEU A 118 -4.68 -10.38 6.54
N THR A 119 -3.52 -10.15 5.93
CA THR A 119 -3.16 -8.83 5.39
C THR A 119 -4.17 -8.36 4.35
N ARG A 120 -4.60 -9.22 3.42
CA ARG A 120 -5.67 -8.90 2.45
C ARG A 120 -6.98 -8.52 3.13
N PHE A 121 -7.38 -9.28 4.14
CA PHE A 121 -8.60 -9.00 4.92
C PHE A 121 -8.51 -7.63 5.60
N LEU A 122 -7.41 -7.33 6.29
CA LEU A 122 -7.21 -6.07 6.99
C LEU A 122 -7.16 -4.87 6.03
N VAL A 123 -6.48 -5.03 4.90
CA VAL A 123 -6.42 -3.99 3.85
C VAL A 123 -7.79 -3.76 3.22
N ALA A 124 -8.66 -4.76 3.14
CA ALA A 124 -10.01 -4.62 2.60
C ALA A 124 -10.98 -3.86 3.52
N LEU A 125 -10.77 -3.90 4.85
CA LEU A 125 -11.69 -3.33 5.84
C LEU A 125 -12.05 -1.84 5.59
N PRO A 126 -11.12 -0.92 5.31
CA PRO A 126 -11.45 0.49 5.05
C PRO A 126 -12.32 0.69 3.80
N TYR A 127 -12.33 -0.29 2.90
CA TYR A 127 -13.04 -0.21 1.62
C TYR A 127 -14.40 -0.91 1.61
N ILE A 128 -14.83 -1.50 2.72
CA ILE A 128 -16.18 -2.08 2.88
C ILE A 128 -17.26 -1.00 2.68
N PHE A 129 -16.97 0.23 3.16
CA PHE A 129 -17.85 1.38 3.02
C PHE A 129 -17.42 2.29 1.87
N GLN A 130 -17.24 1.72 0.69
CA GLN A 130 -16.82 2.49 -0.47
C GLN A 130 -17.79 3.63 -0.80
N SER A 131 -17.24 4.79 -1.13
CA SER A 131 -18.00 5.90 -1.67
C SER A 131 -18.62 5.52 -3.02
N ARG A 132 -19.87 5.90 -3.23
CA ARG A 132 -20.53 5.75 -4.53
C ARG A 132 -19.75 6.52 -5.60
N PRO A 133 -19.70 6.01 -6.85
CA PRO A 133 -19.10 6.74 -7.95
C PRO A 133 -19.70 8.15 -8.06
N PRO A 134 -18.89 9.17 -8.35
CA PRO A 134 -19.41 10.51 -8.65
C PRO A 134 -20.40 10.47 -9.84
N LYS A 135 -21.39 11.34 -9.85
CA LYS A 135 -22.42 11.39 -10.91
C LYS A 135 -21.86 11.55 -12.33
N TRP A 136 -20.66 12.11 -12.44
CA TRP A 136 -19.97 12.32 -13.71
C TRP A 136 -19.06 11.12 -14.12
N CYS A 137 -19.07 10.02 -13.39
CA CYS A 137 -18.29 8.83 -13.68
C CYS A 137 -19.17 7.58 -13.61
N THR A 138 -19.23 6.81 -14.67
CA THR A 138 -19.82 5.46 -14.69
C THR A 138 -18.72 4.43 -14.46
N VAL A 139 -18.91 3.53 -13.51
CA VAL A 139 -17.98 2.45 -13.21
C VAL A 139 -18.60 1.12 -13.60
N ARG A 140 -17.86 0.33 -14.40
CA ARG A 140 -18.26 -1.00 -14.82
C ARG A 140 -17.23 -2.05 -14.42
N GLN A 141 -17.69 -3.27 -14.17
CA GLN A 141 -16.84 -4.45 -14.09
C GLN A 141 -16.91 -5.15 -15.43
N GLU A 142 -15.78 -5.33 -16.08
CA GLU A 142 -15.66 -5.94 -17.40
C GLU A 142 -14.67 -7.11 -17.35
N THR A 143 -14.80 -8.03 -18.29
CA THR A 143 -13.80 -9.08 -18.52
C THR A 143 -13.15 -8.83 -19.88
N ILE A 144 -11.84 -8.55 -19.88
CA ILE A 144 -11.06 -8.23 -21.07
C ILE A 144 -9.95 -9.27 -21.18
N ALA A 145 -9.89 -9.97 -22.30
CA ALA A 145 -8.96 -11.09 -22.52
C ALA A 145 -8.96 -12.14 -21.37
N GLY A 146 -10.13 -12.41 -20.79
CA GLY A 146 -10.28 -13.34 -19.65
C GLY A 146 -9.93 -12.73 -18.28
N VAL A 147 -9.45 -11.51 -18.21
CA VAL A 147 -9.03 -10.84 -16.98
C VAL A 147 -10.08 -9.83 -16.54
N ARG A 148 -10.42 -9.82 -15.25
CA ARG A 148 -11.34 -8.82 -14.71
C ARG A 148 -10.70 -7.43 -14.75
N CYS A 149 -11.49 -6.45 -15.14
CA CYS A 149 -11.08 -5.06 -15.20
C CYS A 149 -12.17 -4.17 -14.60
N ARG A 150 -11.75 -3.09 -13.96
CA ARG A 150 -12.63 -2.03 -13.48
C ARG A 150 -12.50 -0.83 -14.40
N VAL A 151 -13.57 -0.53 -15.15
CA VAL A 151 -13.59 0.51 -16.19
C VAL A 151 -14.31 1.74 -15.67
N TYR A 152 -13.67 2.88 -15.73
CA TYR A 152 -14.19 4.18 -15.34
C TYR A 152 -14.42 5.01 -16.59
N LEU A 153 -15.68 5.35 -16.84
CA LEU A 153 -16.11 6.10 -18.02
C LEU A 153 -16.55 7.51 -17.60
N PRO A 154 -15.91 8.58 -18.11
CA PRO A 154 -16.35 9.93 -17.84
C PRO A 154 -17.68 10.23 -18.54
N SER A 155 -18.55 11.05 -17.93
CA SER A 155 -19.73 11.60 -18.64
C SER A 155 -19.29 12.44 -19.83
N LYS A 156 -20.22 12.74 -20.73
CA LYS A 156 -19.92 13.56 -21.93
C LYS A 156 -19.32 14.93 -21.55
N GLU A 157 -19.83 15.54 -20.47
CA GLU A 157 -19.39 16.85 -19.97
C GLU A 157 -18.00 16.78 -19.32
N MET A 158 -17.67 15.62 -18.70
CA MET A 158 -16.38 15.41 -18.04
C MET A 158 -15.29 14.97 -19.03
N LYS A 159 -15.66 14.35 -20.15
CA LYS A 159 -14.71 13.84 -21.14
C LYS A 159 -13.98 14.97 -21.85
N LYS A 160 -12.65 15.02 -21.69
CA LYS A 160 -11.77 16.06 -22.25
C LYS A 160 -10.76 15.53 -23.27
N SER A 161 -10.64 14.20 -23.37
CA SER A 161 -9.68 13.55 -24.25
C SER A 161 -10.22 12.22 -24.78
N THR A 162 -9.77 11.82 -25.95
CA THR A 162 -9.98 10.48 -26.50
C THR A 162 -8.91 9.49 -26.06
N ALA A 163 -7.90 9.91 -25.31
CA ALA A 163 -6.89 9.00 -24.78
C ALA A 163 -7.47 8.12 -23.66
N ALA A 164 -6.80 6.99 -23.39
CA ALA A 164 -7.10 6.11 -22.27
C ALA A 164 -5.89 5.95 -21.36
N LEU A 165 -6.18 5.75 -20.08
CA LEU A 165 -5.20 5.40 -19.06
C LEU A 165 -5.48 3.99 -18.55
N VAL A 166 -4.55 3.08 -18.76
CA VAL A 166 -4.58 1.75 -18.13
C VAL A 166 -3.83 1.83 -16.80
N PHE A 167 -4.48 1.42 -15.73
CA PHE A 167 -3.91 1.43 -14.39
C PHE A 167 -3.66 0.01 -13.89
N VAL A 168 -2.44 -0.26 -13.43
CA VAL A 168 -2.01 -1.51 -12.83
C VAL A 168 -1.71 -1.25 -11.36
N HIS A 169 -2.51 -1.83 -10.47
CA HIS A 169 -2.40 -1.56 -9.04
C HIS A 169 -1.16 -2.20 -8.40
N GLY A 170 -0.70 -1.61 -7.30
CA GLY A 170 0.38 -2.12 -6.46
C GLY A 170 -0.06 -3.23 -5.51
N GLY A 171 0.67 -3.36 -4.40
CA GLY A 171 0.39 -4.36 -3.36
C GLY A 171 1.26 -5.60 -3.44
N GLY A 172 2.52 -5.47 -3.90
CA GLY A 172 3.51 -6.55 -3.90
C GLY A 172 3.06 -7.80 -4.66
N TRP A 173 2.26 -7.65 -5.70
CA TRP A 173 1.63 -8.76 -6.47
C TRP A 173 0.75 -9.70 -5.63
N CYS A 174 0.60 -9.45 -4.33
CA CYS A 174 -0.02 -10.36 -3.35
C CYS A 174 -1.28 -9.81 -2.71
N ILE A 175 -1.45 -8.49 -2.69
CA ILE A 175 -2.54 -7.80 -2.00
C ILE A 175 -3.10 -6.70 -2.91
N MET A 176 -4.09 -5.97 -2.45
CA MET A 176 -4.79 -4.90 -3.16
C MET A 176 -5.70 -5.38 -4.31
N ARG A 177 -6.55 -4.46 -4.75
CA ARG A 177 -7.49 -4.64 -5.88
C ARG A 177 -7.84 -3.28 -6.47
N PRO A 178 -8.34 -3.23 -7.74
CA PRO A 178 -8.72 -1.98 -8.41
C PRO A 178 -9.66 -1.06 -7.60
N ASN A 179 -10.65 -1.65 -6.93
CA ASN A 179 -11.63 -0.88 -6.18
C ASN A 179 -11.04 -0.12 -4.97
N TYR A 180 -9.88 -0.54 -4.44
CA TYR A 180 -9.19 0.18 -3.37
C TYR A 180 -8.55 1.49 -3.86
N TYR A 181 -8.42 1.64 -5.17
CA TYR A 181 -7.90 2.84 -5.82
C TYR A 181 -9.00 3.77 -6.37
N ASP A 182 -10.28 3.48 -6.14
CA ASP A 182 -11.40 4.29 -6.65
C ASP A 182 -11.22 5.79 -6.38
N GLY A 183 -10.89 6.14 -5.13
CA GLY A 183 -10.68 7.54 -4.75
C GLY A 183 -9.51 8.22 -5.48
N ALA A 184 -8.47 7.47 -5.85
CA ALA A 184 -7.36 7.98 -6.67
C ALA A 184 -7.79 8.12 -8.13
N MET A 185 -8.48 7.11 -8.67
CA MET A 185 -8.94 7.12 -10.07
C MET A 185 -10.00 8.20 -10.31
N TYR A 186 -10.96 8.40 -9.43
CA TYR A 186 -11.90 9.53 -9.53
C TYR A 186 -11.18 10.88 -9.49
N SER A 187 -10.25 11.05 -8.55
CA SER A 187 -9.47 12.28 -8.43
C SER A 187 -8.63 12.56 -9.68
N LEU A 188 -8.06 11.53 -10.28
CA LEU A 188 -7.27 11.65 -11.49
C LEU A 188 -8.18 11.91 -12.71
N MET A 189 -9.28 11.16 -12.85
CA MET A 189 -10.25 11.37 -13.93
C MET A 189 -10.81 12.79 -13.96
N ALA A 190 -11.14 13.36 -12.80
CA ALA A 190 -11.59 14.75 -12.69
C ALA A 190 -10.60 15.77 -13.29
N ARG A 191 -9.29 15.43 -13.27
CA ARG A 191 -8.21 16.26 -13.82
C ARG A 191 -7.97 16.04 -15.29
N ILE A 192 -8.03 14.78 -15.76
CA ILE A 192 -7.62 14.42 -17.12
C ILE A 192 -8.80 14.24 -18.09
N GLY A 193 -9.98 13.87 -17.60
CA GLY A 193 -11.16 13.61 -18.42
C GLY A 193 -11.01 12.48 -19.43
N MET A 194 -10.19 11.46 -19.10
CA MET A 194 -9.92 10.29 -19.93
C MET A 194 -10.68 9.06 -19.40
N THR A 195 -10.95 8.08 -20.26
CA THR A 195 -11.33 6.74 -19.84
C THR A 195 -10.19 6.12 -19.04
N ILE A 196 -10.49 5.47 -17.89
CA ILE A 196 -9.48 4.75 -17.09
C ILE A 196 -9.90 3.27 -17.01
N ILE A 197 -8.96 2.37 -17.24
CA ILE A 197 -9.15 0.92 -17.12
C ILE A 197 -8.16 0.40 -16.08
N SER A 198 -8.65 -0.12 -14.96
CA SER A 198 -7.83 -0.71 -13.91
C SER A 198 -7.90 -2.23 -13.98
N ILE A 199 -6.76 -2.88 -14.12
CA ILE A 199 -6.63 -4.33 -14.29
C ILE A 199 -6.68 -5.01 -12.92
N ASP A 200 -7.56 -5.99 -12.75
CA ASP A 200 -7.66 -6.86 -11.55
C ASP A 200 -6.94 -8.18 -11.85
N TYR A 201 -5.62 -8.10 -11.99
CA TYR A 201 -4.77 -9.26 -12.25
C TYR A 201 -4.78 -10.25 -11.07
N GLN A 202 -4.55 -11.52 -11.35
CA GLN A 202 -4.51 -12.58 -10.34
C GLN A 202 -3.32 -12.37 -9.39
N LEU A 203 -3.57 -12.62 -8.10
CA LEU A 203 -2.60 -12.34 -7.04
C LEU A 203 -1.88 -13.61 -6.59
N SER A 204 -0.64 -13.43 -6.14
CA SER A 204 0.11 -14.47 -5.42
C SER A 204 -0.38 -14.54 -3.95
N PRO A 205 -0.35 -15.72 -3.33
CA PRO A 205 0.30 -16.97 -3.79
C PRO A 205 -0.57 -17.88 -4.65
N GLU A 206 -1.83 -17.54 -4.94
CA GLU A 206 -2.72 -18.41 -5.75
C GLU A 206 -2.17 -18.64 -7.16
N VAL A 207 -1.57 -17.61 -7.73
CA VAL A 207 -0.77 -17.70 -8.95
C VAL A 207 0.61 -17.11 -8.69
N GLN A 208 1.58 -17.50 -9.51
CA GLN A 208 2.96 -17.08 -9.37
C GLN A 208 3.41 -16.35 -10.63
N TYR A 209 4.59 -15.72 -10.55
CA TYR A 209 5.28 -15.21 -11.72
C TYR A 209 5.37 -16.27 -12.82
N PRO A 210 5.05 -15.96 -14.11
CA PRO A 210 4.79 -14.61 -14.65
C PRO A 210 3.31 -14.26 -14.89
N VAL A 211 2.33 -14.98 -14.32
CA VAL A 211 0.90 -14.86 -14.65
C VAL A 211 0.40 -13.40 -14.64
N ALA A 212 0.72 -12.61 -13.61
CA ALA A 212 0.29 -11.21 -13.53
C ALA A 212 0.80 -10.36 -14.71
N VAL A 213 2.02 -10.62 -15.19
CA VAL A 213 2.59 -9.95 -16.37
C VAL A 213 1.80 -10.30 -17.62
N GLU A 214 1.55 -11.60 -17.83
CA GLU A 214 0.85 -12.13 -19.01
C GLU A 214 -0.60 -11.62 -19.09
N GLU A 215 -1.29 -11.58 -17.97
CA GLU A 215 -2.65 -11.03 -17.88
C GLU A 215 -2.69 -9.54 -18.21
N CYS A 216 -1.78 -8.75 -17.64
CA CYS A 216 -1.71 -7.32 -17.95
C CYS A 216 -1.40 -7.06 -19.42
N GLU A 217 -0.51 -7.84 -20.02
CA GLU A 217 -0.18 -7.76 -21.44
C GLU A 217 -1.38 -8.11 -22.31
N ALA A 218 -2.08 -9.21 -22.02
CA ALA A 218 -3.26 -9.64 -22.76
C ALA A 218 -4.36 -8.56 -22.75
N VAL A 219 -4.59 -7.93 -21.59
CA VAL A 219 -5.57 -6.83 -21.47
C VAL A 219 -5.16 -5.63 -22.32
N VAL A 220 -3.89 -5.18 -22.27
CA VAL A 220 -3.43 -4.01 -23.04
C VAL A 220 -3.52 -4.27 -24.52
N LYS A 221 -3.15 -5.46 -24.99
CA LYS A 221 -3.31 -5.86 -26.40
C LYS A 221 -4.78 -5.87 -26.84
N ALA A 222 -5.68 -6.44 -26.05
CA ALA A 222 -7.12 -6.48 -26.35
C ALA A 222 -7.76 -5.08 -26.33
N LEU A 223 -7.33 -4.19 -25.44
CA LEU A 223 -7.77 -2.79 -25.42
C LEU A 223 -7.40 -2.06 -26.70
N HIS A 224 -6.20 -2.26 -27.21
CA HIS A 224 -5.76 -1.66 -28.47
C HIS A 224 -6.48 -2.27 -29.67
N ALA A 225 -6.59 -3.59 -29.76
CA ALA A 225 -7.11 -4.27 -30.94
C ALA A 225 -8.64 -4.18 -31.07
N GLU A 226 -9.39 -4.35 -29.98
CA GLU A 226 -10.83 -4.65 -30.06
C GLU A 226 -11.70 -3.74 -29.17
N LYS A 227 -11.26 -3.45 -27.93
CA LYS A 227 -12.11 -2.86 -26.90
C LYS A 227 -12.17 -1.34 -26.90
N HIS A 228 -11.31 -0.67 -27.65
CA HIS A 228 -11.21 0.79 -27.69
C HIS A 228 -12.52 1.48 -28.11
N ALA A 229 -13.21 0.94 -29.11
CA ALA A 229 -14.47 1.49 -29.59
C ALA A 229 -15.59 1.40 -28.53
N GLU A 230 -15.69 0.25 -27.84
CA GLU A 230 -16.67 0.01 -26.77
C GLU A 230 -16.52 1.02 -25.62
N PHE A 231 -15.29 1.36 -25.23
CA PHE A 231 -15.01 2.29 -24.14
C PHE A 231 -14.77 3.73 -24.62
N GLY A 232 -14.87 3.97 -25.92
CA GLY A 232 -14.89 5.28 -26.53
C GLY A 232 -13.54 6.02 -26.44
N PHE A 233 -12.43 5.34 -26.65
CA PHE A 233 -11.10 5.97 -26.73
C PHE A 233 -10.36 5.61 -28.01
N ASP A 234 -9.31 6.36 -28.30
CA ASP A 234 -8.43 6.16 -29.44
C ASP A 234 -7.34 5.13 -29.09
N PRO A 235 -7.24 3.98 -29.80
CA PRO A 235 -6.24 2.95 -29.53
C PRO A 235 -4.80 3.46 -29.67
N GLU A 236 -4.56 4.51 -30.49
CA GLU A 236 -3.25 5.12 -30.65
C GLU A 236 -2.87 6.10 -29.52
N ARG A 237 -3.71 6.22 -28.49
CA ARG A 237 -3.51 7.16 -27.37
C ARG A 237 -3.67 6.48 -26.01
N ILE A 238 -2.94 5.38 -25.80
CA ILE A 238 -2.95 4.61 -24.56
C ILE A 238 -1.71 4.96 -23.71
N ALA A 239 -1.93 5.39 -22.46
CA ALA A 239 -0.90 5.43 -21.42
C ALA A 239 -1.10 4.26 -20.45
N VAL A 240 0.00 3.74 -19.91
CA VAL A 240 -0.04 2.77 -18.81
C VAL A 240 0.59 3.39 -17.56
N MET A 241 -0.06 3.22 -16.42
CA MET A 241 0.37 3.74 -15.13
C MET A 241 0.27 2.64 -14.08
N GLY A 242 1.24 2.56 -13.19
CA GLY A 242 1.16 1.65 -12.06
C GLY A 242 1.98 2.13 -10.87
N ASP A 243 1.59 1.69 -9.68
CA ASP A 243 2.26 2.01 -8.44
C ASP A 243 2.92 0.76 -7.83
N SER A 244 4.11 0.90 -7.23
CA SER A 244 4.79 -0.20 -6.52
C SER A 244 5.00 -1.43 -7.45
N ALA A 245 4.49 -2.60 -7.10
CA ALA A 245 4.45 -3.79 -7.95
C ALA A 245 3.74 -3.54 -9.29
N GLY A 246 2.68 -2.70 -9.32
CA GLY A 246 2.04 -2.28 -10.56
C GLY A 246 2.94 -1.39 -11.42
N GLY A 247 3.82 -0.61 -10.79
CA GLY A 247 4.90 0.12 -11.47
C GLY A 247 5.92 -0.83 -12.12
N ASN A 248 6.25 -1.92 -11.47
CA ASN A 248 7.05 -3.01 -12.05
C ASN A 248 6.36 -3.59 -13.29
N LEU A 249 5.10 -4.03 -13.14
CA LEU A 249 4.32 -4.58 -14.25
C LEU A 249 4.22 -3.58 -15.42
N THR A 250 4.06 -2.28 -15.14
CA THR A 250 4.03 -1.23 -16.17
C THR A 250 5.35 -1.13 -16.93
N ALA A 251 6.49 -1.15 -16.24
CA ALA A 251 7.82 -1.11 -16.86
C ALA A 251 8.08 -2.36 -17.71
N VAL A 252 7.70 -3.53 -17.21
CA VAL A 252 7.82 -4.82 -17.91
C VAL A 252 6.94 -4.82 -19.17
N LEU A 253 5.68 -4.39 -19.07
CA LEU A 253 4.78 -4.28 -20.22
C LEU A 253 5.36 -3.41 -21.34
N ALA A 254 5.93 -2.27 -20.99
CA ALA A 254 6.58 -1.39 -21.97
C ALA A 254 7.74 -2.10 -22.68
N GLN A 255 8.55 -2.87 -21.95
CA GLN A 255 9.67 -3.64 -22.51
C GLN A 255 9.17 -4.79 -23.42
N ARG A 256 8.18 -5.57 -22.97
CA ARG A 256 7.64 -6.72 -23.74
C ARG A 256 6.99 -6.28 -25.04
N LEU A 257 6.09 -5.29 -24.98
CA LEU A 257 5.42 -4.79 -26.18
C LEU A 257 6.42 -4.17 -27.18
N ARG A 258 7.43 -3.46 -26.68
CA ARG A 258 8.51 -2.94 -27.54
C ARG A 258 9.32 -4.08 -28.20
N ALA A 259 9.62 -5.15 -27.45
CA ALA A 259 10.35 -6.31 -27.99
C ALA A 259 9.57 -7.03 -29.12
N GLU A 260 8.24 -6.97 -29.06
CA GLU A 260 7.36 -7.44 -30.14
C GLU A 260 7.13 -6.41 -31.27
N ASN A 261 7.79 -5.24 -31.22
CA ASN A 261 7.59 -4.12 -32.12
C ASN A 261 6.15 -3.54 -32.09
N LEU A 262 5.44 -3.70 -30.98
CA LEU A 262 4.10 -3.16 -30.76
C LEU A 262 4.19 -1.81 -30.05
N ASN A 263 3.89 -0.72 -30.77
CA ASN A 263 3.91 0.63 -30.22
C ASN A 263 2.53 1.02 -29.65
N ILE A 264 1.99 0.18 -28.77
CA ILE A 264 0.68 0.40 -28.14
C ILE A 264 0.77 1.47 -27.05
N ILE A 265 1.75 1.36 -26.16
CA ILE A 265 1.91 2.28 -25.03
C ILE A 265 2.61 3.56 -25.51
N LYS A 266 1.93 4.69 -25.41
CA LYS A 266 2.50 6.01 -25.78
C LYS A 266 3.18 6.71 -24.61
N ARG A 267 2.80 6.42 -23.37
CA ARG A 267 3.42 6.95 -22.13
C ARG A 267 3.38 5.88 -21.04
N GLN A 268 4.46 5.79 -20.26
CA GLN A 268 4.52 4.98 -19.05
C GLN A 268 4.70 5.85 -17.82
N ILE A 269 3.89 5.62 -16.78
CA ILE A 269 3.96 6.35 -15.50
C ILE A 269 4.23 5.33 -14.39
N LEU A 270 5.39 5.44 -13.75
CA LEU A 270 5.89 4.52 -12.74
C LEU A 270 5.90 5.23 -11.39
N ILE A 271 4.97 4.88 -10.51
CA ILE A 271 4.81 5.51 -9.20
C ILE A 271 5.53 4.64 -8.17
N TYR A 272 6.60 5.13 -7.57
CA TYR A 272 7.49 4.43 -6.63
C TYR A 272 7.66 2.93 -6.98
N PRO A 273 8.10 2.65 -8.23
CA PRO A 273 8.04 1.30 -8.78
C PRO A 273 9.02 0.35 -8.10
N VAL A 274 8.66 -0.94 -8.02
CA VAL A 274 9.61 -2.03 -7.81
C VAL A 274 10.37 -2.26 -9.10
N ILE A 275 11.70 -2.21 -9.08
CA ILE A 275 12.53 -2.30 -10.31
C ILE A 275 13.47 -3.49 -10.28
N HIS A 276 13.93 -3.91 -9.11
CA HIS A 276 14.79 -5.08 -8.94
C HIS A 276 14.72 -5.65 -7.53
N GLY A 277 15.15 -6.90 -7.38
CA GLY A 277 15.27 -7.58 -6.08
C GLY A 277 16.71 -7.91 -5.68
N PHE A 278 17.72 -7.18 -6.21
CA PHE A 278 19.13 -7.50 -6.01
C PHE A 278 19.73 -6.91 -4.73
N ASP A 279 19.18 -5.84 -4.19
CA ASP A 279 19.82 -5.12 -3.08
C ASP A 279 18.81 -4.59 -2.05
N PHE A 280 18.86 -5.18 -0.86
CA PHE A 280 18.09 -4.79 0.33
C PHE A 280 18.94 -3.99 1.34
N GLN A 281 20.10 -3.47 0.88
CA GLN A 281 21.02 -2.67 1.67
C GLN A 281 21.42 -1.36 0.95
N SER A 282 20.64 -0.95 -0.05
CA SER A 282 20.82 0.36 -0.69
C SER A 282 20.59 1.50 0.31
N PRO A 283 21.00 2.74 0.01
CA PRO A 283 20.79 3.88 0.92
C PRO A 283 19.36 4.03 1.44
N SER A 284 18.34 3.81 0.62
CA SER A 284 16.94 3.88 1.04
C SER A 284 16.55 2.79 2.04
N TYR A 285 17.05 1.56 1.86
CA TYR A 285 16.87 0.48 2.82
C TYR A 285 17.63 0.76 4.13
N GLN A 286 18.87 1.27 4.05
CA GLN A 286 19.64 1.62 5.24
C GLN A 286 19.00 2.77 6.03
N SER A 287 18.43 3.76 5.34
CA SER A 287 17.66 4.83 5.95
C SER A 287 16.45 4.25 6.74
N TYR A 288 15.76 3.25 6.19
CA TYR A 288 14.72 2.55 6.95
C TYR A 288 15.27 1.93 8.23
N TYR A 289 16.34 1.13 8.15
CA TYR A 289 16.91 0.45 9.32
C TYR A 289 17.38 1.42 10.40
N ARG A 290 17.84 2.61 10.03
CA ARG A 290 18.40 3.60 10.97
C ARG A 290 17.33 4.49 11.60
N HIS A 291 16.33 4.92 10.84
CA HIS A 291 15.45 6.02 11.26
C HIS A 291 14.01 5.63 11.58
N TYR A 292 13.50 4.55 11.00
CA TYR A 292 12.10 4.14 11.22
C TYR A 292 11.90 2.62 11.21
N ASN A 293 12.94 1.89 11.62
CA ASN A 293 12.90 0.44 11.77
C ASN A 293 11.76 0.01 12.72
N GLY A 294 11.06 -1.04 12.35
CA GLY A 294 9.92 -1.58 13.10
C GLY A 294 8.60 -0.86 12.85
N THR A 295 8.57 0.20 12.04
CA THR A 295 7.29 0.80 11.59
C THR A 295 6.60 -0.10 10.55
N SER A 296 5.27 0.05 10.43
CA SER A 296 4.47 -0.62 9.40
C SER A 296 4.43 0.11 8.05
N LEU A 297 5.29 1.10 7.84
CA LEU A 297 5.59 1.56 6.48
C LEU A 297 6.18 0.40 5.69
N LEU A 298 6.16 0.51 4.34
CA LEU A 298 6.78 -0.53 3.53
C LEU A 298 8.19 -0.82 4.04
N ASN A 299 8.41 -2.06 4.46
CA ASN A 299 9.65 -2.46 5.12
C ASN A 299 10.37 -3.59 4.34
N PRO A 300 11.66 -3.81 4.61
CA PRO A 300 12.45 -4.82 3.92
C PRO A 300 11.89 -6.24 4.03
N TYR A 301 11.35 -6.62 5.19
CA TYR A 301 10.77 -7.94 5.39
C TYR A 301 9.49 -8.14 4.58
N SER A 302 8.66 -7.11 4.47
CA SER A 302 7.46 -7.12 3.63
C SER A 302 7.84 -7.27 2.15
N MET A 303 8.86 -6.54 1.68
CA MET A 303 9.35 -6.67 0.31
C MET A 303 9.91 -8.07 0.04
N ALA A 304 10.74 -8.61 0.94
CA ALA A 304 11.27 -9.97 0.82
C ALA A 304 10.13 -11.01 0.77
N ARG A 305 9.10 -10.86 1.62
CA ARG A 305 7.93 -11.76 1.62
C ARG A 305 7.16 -11.69 0.31
N PHE A 306 6.92 -10.52 -0.23
CA PHE A 306 6.23 -10.35 -1.50
C PHE A 306 6.99 -11.02 -2.65
N TYR A 307 8.30 -10.84 -2.73
CA TYR A 307 9.12 -11.55 -3.72
C TYR A 307 9.00 -13.07 -3.57
N LEU A 308 9.17 -13.60 -2.36
CA LEU A 308 9.09 -15.05 -2.14
C LEU A 308 7.72 -15.61 -2.52
N LEU A 309 6.63 -14.96 -2.14
CA LEU A 309 5.27 -15.37 -2.50
C LEU A 309 5.04 -15.27 -4.01
N TYR A 310 5.49 -14.18 -4.64
CA TYR A 310 5.33 -13.97 -6.08
C TYR A 310 6.09 -14.98 -6.92
N LEU A 311 7.28 -15.37 -6.45
CA LEU A 311 8.13 -16.33 -7.12
C LEU A 311 7.85 -17.81 -6.74
N GLY A 312 6.90 -18.06 -5.86
CA GLY A 312 6.57 -19.40 -5.38
C GLY A 312 7.69 -20.03 -4.53
N LEU A 313 8.48 -19.18 -3.86
CA LEU A 313 9.55 -19.60 -2.98
C LEU A 313 9.10 -19.62 -1.52
N PRO A 314 9.69 -20.46 -0.65
CA PRO A 314 9.30 -20.54 0.75
C PRO A 314 9.54 -19.21 1.49
N ALA A 315 8.45 -18.52 1.87
CA ALA A 315 8.52 -17.24 2.59
C ALA A 315 8.73 -17.45 4.11
N THR A 316 9.72 -18.27 4.48
CA THR A 316 10.09 -18.52 5.87
C THR A 316 10.81 -17.32 6.49
N ARG A 317 10.74 -17.18 7.81
CA ARG A 317 11.48 -16.12 8.56
C ARG A 317 12.97 -16.15 8.25
N GLU A 318 13.55 -17.34 8.08
CA GLU A 318 14.96 -17.51 7.72
C GLU A 318 15.25 -16.94 6.32
N ASN A 319 14.44 -17.29 5.31
CA ASN A 319 14.63 -16.76 3.95
C ASN A 319 14.38 -15.23 3.89
N LEU A 320 13.41 -14.72 4.64
CA LEU A 320 13.20 -13.26 4.77
C LEU A 320 14.46 -12.58 5.29
N ARG A 321 15.08 -13.12 6.35
CA ARG A 321 16.33 -12.60 6.91
C ARG A 321 17.49 -12.69 5.91
N LYS A 322 17.66 -13.83 5.24
CA LYS A 322 18.69 -13.99 4.21
C LYS A 322 18.57 -12.94 3.10
N ILE A 323 17.34 -12.64 2.65
CA ILE A 323 17.09 -11.61 1.63
C ILE A 323 17.44 -10.22 2.17
N THR A 324 16.96 -9.86 3.35
CA THR A 324 17.21 -8.53 3.94
C THR A 324 18.69 -8.29 4.27
N GLU A 325 19.46 -9.38 4.47
CA GLU A 325 20.92 -9.36 4.63
C GLU A 325 21.67 -9.45 3.28
N ASN A 326 21.00 -9.41 2.13
CA ASN A 326 21.57 -9.62 0.80
C ASN A 326 22.23 -11.00 0.58
N ARG A 327 21.86 -12.02 1.34
CA ARG A 327 22.39 -13.39 1.24
C ARG A 327 21.62 -14.26 0.25
N HIS A 328 20.66 -13.71 -0.45
CA HIS A 328 19.90 -14.37 -1.53
C HIS A 328 20.61 -14.36 -2.87
N LEU A 329 21.79 -13.74 -2.94
CA LEU A 329 22.67 -13.72 -4.11
C LEU A 329 24.06 -14.19 -3.70
N SER A 330 24.73 -14.93 -4.59
CA SER A 330 26.13 -15.27 -4.42
C SER A 330 27.02 -14.02 -4.49
N ARG A 331 28.16 -14.08 -3.83
CA ARG A 331 29.17 -13.03 -3.94
C ARG A 331 29.65 -12.84 -5.38
N ALA A 332 29.72 -13.93 -6.15
CA ALA A 332 30.11 -13.90 -7.56
C ALA A 332 29.12 -13.08 -8.40
N MET A 333 27.80 -13.30 -8.23
CA MET A 333 26.76 -12.54 -8.91
C MET A 333 26.82 -11.05 -8.55
N ARG A 334 26.90 -10.72 -7.28
CA ARG A 334 26.92 -9.33 -6.82
C ARG A 334 28.16 -8.57 -7.29
N ASN A 335 29.31 -9.23 -7.38
CA ASN A 335 30.57 -8.65 -7.84
C ASN A 335 30.76 -8.77 -9.35
N SER A 336 29.82 -9.37 -10.08
CA SER A 336 29.88 -9.39 -11.54
C SER A 336 29.86 -7.93 -12.08
N PRO A 337 30.66 -7.61 -13.12
CA PRO A 337 30.74 -6.23 -13.61
C PRO A 337 29.40 -5.63 -13.97
N ALA A 338 28.49 -6.41 -14.53
CA ALA A 338 27.15 -5.95 -14.93
C ALA A 338 26.28 -5.58 -13.73
N VAL A 339 26.25 -6.42 -12.68
CA VAL A 339 25.46 -6.17 -11.47
C VAL A 339 26.10 -5.05 -10.65
N ALA A 340 27.41 -5.04 -10.51
CA ALA A 340 28.13 -3.99 -9.79
C ALA A 340 27.96 -2.60 -10.44
N GLU A 341 27.97 -2.49 -11.76
CA GLU A 341 27.65 -1.23 -12.47
C GLU A 341 26.18 -0.84 -12.27
N MET A 342 25.27 -1.82 -12.42
CA MET A 342 23.83 -1.60 -12.30
C MET A 342 23.43 -1.09 -10.91
N LEU A 343 24.00 -1.65 -9.84
CA LEU A 343 23.74 -1.32 -8.45
C LEU A 343 24.69 -0.26 -7.87
N ASN A 344 25.49 0.40 -8.69
CA ASN A 344 26.44 1.40 -8.22
C ASN A 344 25.72 2.61 -7.60
N HIS A 345 25.72 2.69 -6.27
CA HIS A 345 25.05 3.74 -5.50
C HIS A 345 25.63 5.13 -5.77
N ASN A 346 26.88 5.26 -6.25
CA ASN A 346 27.42 6.56 -6.66
C ASN A 346 26.64 7.21 -7.83
N GLN A 347 25.76 6.48 -8.45
CA GLN A 347 24.81 7.02 -9.43
C GLN A 347 23.62 7.74 -8.78
N LEU A 348 23.39 7.60 -7.48
CA LEU A 348 22.33 8.29 -6.76
C LEU A 348 22.71 9.75 -6.47
N PRO A 349 21.76 10.65 -6.22
CA PRO A 349 22.05 12.01 -5.73
C PRO A 349 22.85 11.98 -4.42
N GLN A 350 23.79 12.91 -4.28
CA GLN A 350 24.69 12.96 -3.13
C GLN A 350 23.98 13.11 -1.79
N GLU A 351 22.80 13.73 -1.78
CA GLU A 351 21.96 13.88 -0.59
C GLU A 351 21.51 12.54 0.01
N PHE A 352 21.50 11.46 -0.76
CA PHE A 352 21.15 10.10 -0.29
C PHE A 352 22.37 9.26 0.12
N LEU A 353 23.58 9.80 -0.03
CA LEU A 353 24.85 9.13 0.24
C LEU A 353 25.56 9.73 1.46
N GLN A 354 24.85 10.46 2.31
CA GLN A 354 25.45 11.05 3.51
C GLN A 354 25.86 9.95 4.49
N LYS A 355 27.02 10.11 5.12
CA LYS A 355 27.60 9.09 6.03
C LYS A 355 26.74 8.80 7.25
N GLU A 356 25.91 9.74 7.64
CA GLU A 356 24.96 9.58 8.74
C GLU A 356 23.88 8.58 8.40
N ASP A 357 23.51 8.46 7.12
CA ASP A 357 22.38 7.68 6.64
C ASP A 357 22.79 6.41 5.89
N TYR A 358 23.98 6.40 5.32
CA TYR A 358 24.44 5.34 4.43
C TYR A 358 25.89 4.97 4.64
N GLU A 359 26.17 3.66 4.62
CA GLU A 359 27.49 3.06 4.62
C GLU A 359 27.57 1.96 3.55
N PRO A 360 28.51 2.06 2.60
CA PRO A 360 28.73 0.98 1.64
C PRO A 360 29.03 -0.34 2.35
N LYS A 361 28.32 -1.40 1.98
CA LYS A 361 28.52 -2.74 2.55
C LYS A 361 29.14 -3.67 1.53
N GLU A 362 30.11 -4.47 1.99
CA GLU A 362 30.63 -5.55 1.19
C GLU A 362 29.55 -6.60 0.91
N ALA A 363 29.66 -7.27 -0.25
CA ALA A 363 28.79 -8.37 -0.60
C ALA A 363 29.00 -9.55 0.38
N PRO A 364 27.98 -9.94 1.14
CA PRO A 364 28.09 -11.10 2.02
C PRO A 364 28.23 -12.40 1.22
N GLU A 365 28.61 -13.48 1.89
CA GLU A 365 28.51 -14.81 1.31
C GLU A 365 27.03 -15.19 1.15
N GLY A 366 26.64 -15.60 -0.05
CA GLY A 366 25.28 -16.01 -0.35
C GLY A 366 24.92 -17.35 0.30
N ASP A 367 23.64 -17.52 0.58
CA ASP A 367 23.11 -18.84 0.92
C ASP A 367 22.99 -19.67 -0.36
N LYS A 368 23.64 -20.84 -0.41
CA LYS A 368 23.77 -21.63 -1.65
C LYS A 368 22.40 -22.00 -2.25
N GLU A 369 21.51 -22.56 -1.44
CA GLU A 369 20.20 -23.03 -1.92
C GLU A 369 19.32 -21.87 -2.42
N LEU A 370 19.27 -20.78 -1.64
CA LEU A 370 18.44 -19.64 -1.98
C LEU A 370 18.98 -18.89 -3.19
N SER A 371 20.32 -18.70 -3.29
CA SER A 371 20.93 -17.96 -4.41
C SER A 371 20.78 -18.69 -5.74
N GLU A 372 20.99 -20.01 -5.79
CA GLU A 372 20.79 -20.80 -7.01
C GLU A 372 19.38 -20.63 -7.61
N ARG A 373 18.36 -20.46 -6.77
CA ARG A 373 16.97 -20.26 -7.20
C ARG A 373 16.66 -18.80 -7.55
N PHE A 374 17.14 -17.86 -6.73
CA PHE A 374 16.82 -16.46 -6.87
C PHE A 374 17.54 -15.79 -8.05
N GLU A 375 18.83 -16.07 -8.24
CA GLU A 375 19.67 -15.46 -9.28
C GLU A 375 19.06 -15.65 -10.66
N LYS A 376 18.70 -16.89 -10.98
CA LYS A 376 18.10 -17.23 -12.27
C LYS A 376 16.81 -16.45 -12.56
N LEU A 377 16.01 -16.19 -11.51
CA LEU A 377 14.75 -15.45 -11.64
C LEU A 377 15.01 -13.93 -11.76
N LEU A 378 15.95 -13.41 -10.95
CA LEU A 378 16.25 -11.98 -10.96
C LEU A 378 16.95 -11.49 -12.24
N GLU A 379 17.63 -12.38 -12.97
CA GLU A 379 18.22 -12.08 -14.30
C GLU A 379 17.15 -11.89 -15.38
N ASP A 380 15.89 -12.29 -15.13
CA ASP A 380 14.80 -12.07 -16.07
C ASP A 380 14.32 -10.62 -16.02
N SER A 381 14.43 -9.92 -17.15
CA SER A 381 13.95 -8.52 -17.28
C SER A 381 12.43 -8.38 -17.14
N ASN A 382 11.68 -9.48 -17.26
CA ASN A 382 10.24 -9.51 -16.98
C ASN A 382 9.91 -9.52 -15.47
N LEU A 383 10.91 -9.73 -14.61
CA LEU A 383 10.82 -9.58 -13.16
C LEU A 383 11.57 -8.34 -12.69
N SER A 384 12.79 -8.17 -13.19
CA SER A 384 13.72 -7.10 -12.82
C SER A 384 13.96 -6.15 -14.01
N PRO A 385 13.10 -5.16 -14.25
CA PRO A 385 13.25 -4.26 -15.41
C PRO A 385 14.63 -3.61 -15.54
N LEU A 386 15.36 -3.49 -14.42
CA LEU A 386 16.70 -2.90 -14.41
C LEU A 386 17.75 -3.78 -15.14
N VAL A 387 17.57 -5.09 -15.28
CA VAL A 387 18.54 -5.96 -15.95
C VAL A 387 18.45 -5.92 -17.47
N ALA A 388 17.36 -5.38 -18.04
CA ALA A 388 17.17 -5.31 -19.49
C ALA A 388 18.38 -4.65 -20.16
N LYS A 389 18.91 -5.30 -21.19
CA LYS A 389 20.13 -4.85 -21.90
C LYS A 389 19.85 -3.63 -22.79
N GLU A 390 18.67 -3.56 -23.37
CA GLU A 390 18.29 -2.50 -24.32
C GLU A 390 16.93 -1.90 -23.95
N LEU A 391 16.91 -0.60 -23.76
CA LEU A 391 15.71 0.18 -23.44
C LEU A 391 15.39 1.25 -24.51
N ALA A 392 16.22 1.39 -25.53
CA ALA A 392 15.95 2.34 -26.61
C ALA A 392 14.63 2.04 -27.30
N GLY A 393 13.87 3.09 -27.64
CA GLY A 393 12.55 2.97 -28.25
C GLY A 393 11.41 2.63 -27.28
N LEU A 394 11.66 2.55 -25.97
CA LEU A 394 10.59 2.52 -24.98
C LEU A 394 9.77 3.82 -24.99
N PRO A 395 8.47 3.76 -24.67
CA PRO A 395 7.64 4.95 -24.57
C PRO A 395 8.20 5.93 -23.54
N PRO A 396 8.10 7.25 -23.75
CA PRO A 396 8.50 8.26 -22.78
C PRO A 396 7.92 7.97 -21.41
N ALA A 397 8.75 8.13 -20.37
CA ALA A 397 8.45 7.72 -19.00
C ALA A 397 8.29 8.92 -18.05
N MET A 398 7.38 8.79 -17.08
CA MET A 398 7.37 9.58 -15.88
C MET A 398 7.61 8.66 -14.69
N VAL A 399 8.65 8.90 -13.92
CA VAL A 399 8.99 8.11 -12.72
C VAL A 399 8.85 8.98 -11.48
N LEU A 400 8.08 8.54 -10.51
CA LEU A 400 7.84 9.24 -9.24
C LEU A 400 8.48 8.43 -8.11
N THR A 401 9.23 9.11 -7.22
CA THR A 401 9.87 8.49 -6.07
C THR A 401 9.54 9.23 -4.79
N CYS A 402 9.51 8.55 -3.66
CA CYS A 402 9.20 9.09 -2.34
C CYS A 402 10.44 9.10 -1.45
N GLY A 403 10.55 10.09 -0.54
CA GLY A 403 11.69 10.22 0.37
C GLY A 403 11.72 9.10 1.42
N PHE A 404 10.56 8.78 2.01
CA PHE A 404 10.41 7.72 3.01
C PHE A 404 9.92 6.42 2.35
N ASP A 405 10.79 5.83 1.52
CA ASP A 405 10.45 4.64 0.73
C ASP A 405 11.71 3.80 0.47
N VAL A 406 11.67 2.53 0.81
CA VAL A 406 12.77 1.59 0.56
C VAL A 406 13.04 1.40 -0.94
N LEU A 407 12.06 1.64 -1.81
CA LEU A 407 12.16 1.51 -3.27
C LEU A 407 12.64 2.80 -3.97
N ARG A 408 12.97 3.86 -3.21
CA ARG A 408 13.40 5.15 -3.77
C ARG A 408 14.57 5.00 -4.74
N ASP A 409 15.59 4.30 -4.30
CA ASP A 409 16.88 4.25 -5.01
C ASP A 409 16.79 3.44 -6.31
N GLU A 410 16.08 2.33 -6.30
CA GLU A 410 15.88 1.53 -7.51
C GLU A 410 15.06 2.28 -8.58
N GLY A 411 14.09 3.09 -8.16
CA GLY A 411 13.38 3.99 -9.07
C GLY A 411 14.31 5.03 -9.71
N ILE A 412 15.24 5.59 -8.94
CA ILE A 412 16.23 6.57 -9.44
C ILE A 412 17.23 5.90 -10.40
N LEU A 413 17.72 4.70 -10.05
CA LEU A 413 18.61 3.93 -10.93
C LEU A 413 17.93 3.62 -12.27
N TYR A 414 16.64 3.30 -12.25
CA TYR A 414 15.89 3.08 -13.49
C TYR A 414 15.72 4.34 -14.32
N VAL A 415 15.48 5.50 -13.71
CA VAL A 415 15.50 6.81 -14.41
C VAL A 415 16.82 7.02 -15.15
N ARG A 416 17.94 6.77 -14.48
CA ARG A 416 19.28 6.93 -15.09
C ARG A 416 19.48 5.98 -16.26
N LYS A 417 19.05 4.72 -16.10
CA LYS A 417 19.15 3.73 -17.15
C LYS A 417 18.28 4.09 -18.37
N LEU A 418 17.03 4.51 -18.16
CA LEU A 418 16.15 4.98 -19.23
C LEU A 418 16.79 6.12 -20.02
N ARG A 419 17.34 7.13 -19.31
CA ARG A 419 18.02 8.27 -19.92
C ARG A 419 19.28 7.88 -20.68
N LYS A 420 20.08 6.96 -20.12
CA LYS A 420 21.30 6.41 -20.79
C LYS A 420 20.96 5.75 -22.14
N HIS A 421 19.76 5.15 -22.26
CA HIS A 421 19.25 4.54 -23.48
C HIS A 421 18.40 5.50 -24.36
N GLY A 422 18.44 6.80 -24.10
CA GLY A 422 17.76 7.81 -24.93
C GLY A 422 16.23 7.89 -24.72
N VAL A 423 15.68 7.24 -23.69
CA VAL A 423 14.26 7.34 -23.38
C VAL A 423 13.96 8.67 -22.69
N ALA A 424 13.06 9.46 -23.26
CA ALA A 424 12.61 10.72 -22.68
C ALA A 424 11.97 10.45 -21.31
N THR A 425 12.62 10.89 -20.22
CA THR A 425 12.23 10.53 -18.87
C THR A 425 12.11 11.75 -17.96
N LYS A 426 10.90 12.00 -17.44
CA LYS A 426 10.61 12.93 -16.36
C LYS A 426 10.76 12.20 -15.03
N TRP A 427 11.60 12.72 -14.14
CA TRP A 427 11.69 12.25 -12.76
C TRP A 427 11.11 13.29 -11.82
N SER A 428 10.22 12.87 -10.92
CA SER A 428 9.64 13.70 -9.86
C SER A 428 9.87 13.03 -8.52
N HIS A 429 10.61 13.70 -7.62
CA HIS A 429 10.86 13.22 -6.27
C HIS A 429 10.01 13.98 -5.26
N TYR A 430 9.43 13.27 -4.29
CA TYR A 430 8.58 13.79 -3.23
C TYR A 430 9.24 13.52 -1.87
N PRO A 431 10.08 14.44 -1.36
CA PRO A 431 10.93 14.20 -0.18
C PRO A 431 10.13 13.85 1.09
N ALA A 432 8.96 14.45 1.26
CA ALA A 432 8.10 14.22 2.43
C ALA A 432 7.13 13.04 2.26
N ALA A 433 7.02 12.45 1.06
CA ALA A 433 6.11 11.36 0.80
C ALA A 433 6.67 10.00 1.25
N PHE A 434 5.77 9.07 1.51
CA PHE A 434 6.06 7.68 1.88
C PHE A 434 5.47 6.71 0.85
N HIS A 435 5.95 5.45 0.88
CA HIS A 435 5.41 4.42 -0.01
C HIS A 435 3.92 4.18 0.21
N GLY A 436 3.13 4.14 -0.87
CA GLY A 436 1.67 3.98 -0.79
C GLY A 436 0.88 5.27 -0.59
N VAL A 437 1.51 6.43 -0.61
CA VAL A 437 0.84 7.75 -0.44
C VAL A 437 -0.30 7.98 -1.43
N LEU A 438 -0.28 7.32 -2.60
CA LEU A 438 -1.36 7.37 -3.60
C LEU A 438 -2.71 6.95 -3.02
N ASN A 439 -2.72 6.05 -2.03
CA ASN A 439 -3.92 5.56 -1.35
C ASN A 439 -4.28 6.33 -0.07
N MET A 440 -3.57 7.44 0.24
CA MET A 440 -3.85 8.29 1.40
C MET A 440 -4.76 9.48 1.00
N PRO A 441 -6.10 9.40 1.20
CA PRO A 441 -7.05 10.34 0.56
C PRO A 441 -6.85 11.81 0.89
N VAL A 442 -6.36 12.09 2.09
CA VAL A 442 -6.24 13.45 2.64
C VAL A 442 -4.81 13.99 2.64
N SER A 443 -3.88 13.31 1.93
CA SER A 443 -2.49 13.75 1.85
C SER A 443 -2.30 14.87 0.83
N SER A 444 -1.57 15.92 1.23
CA SER A 444 -1.12 16.99 0.34
C SER A 444 -0.16 16.47 -0.74
N GLN A 445 0.71 15.53 -0.38
CA GLN A 445 1.65 14.89 -1.30
C GLN A 445 0.93 14.06 -2.37
N ARG A 446 -0.13 13.32 -1.99
CA ARG A 446 -1.00 12.65 -2.97
C ARG A 446 -1.62 13.63 -3.95
N LYS A 447 -2.15 14.76 -3.45
CA LYS A 447 -2.76 15.78 -4.32
C LYS A 447 -1.74 16.29 -5.32
N GLN A 448 -0.54 16.67 -4.87
CA GLN A 448 0.54 17.15 -5.74
C GLN A 448 0.94 16.09 -6.78
N MET A 449 1.12 14.83 -6.36
CA MET A 449 1.45 13.71 -7.26
C MET A 449 0.40 13.54 -8.36
N LEU A 450 -0.89 13.56 -8.01
CA LEU A 450 -1.98 13.47 -8.99
C LEU A 450 -2.06 14.70 -9.92
N ASP A 451 -1.75 15.89 -9.43
CA ASP A 451 -1.67 17.11 -10.24
C ASP A 451 -0.52 17.04 -11.26
N ASP A 452 0.66 16.54 -10.84
CA ASP A 452 1.83 16.36 -11.70
C ASP A 452 1.61 15.29 -12.77
N ILE A 453 1.01 14.15 -12.41
CA ILE A 453 0.62 13.08 -13.34
C ILE A 453 -0.39 13.63 -14.37
N ALA A 454 -1.40 14.36 -13.90
CA ALA A 454 -2.41 14.93 -14.79
C ALA A 454 -1.81 15.97 -15.76
N ALA A 455 -0.90 16.80 -15.29
CA ALA A 455 -0.18 17.75 -16.11
C ALA A 455 0.65 17.03 -17.20
N TYR A 456 1.40 15.98 -16.79
CA TYR A 456 2.19 15.17 -17.72
C TYR A 456 1.34 14.51 -18.81
N LEU A 457 0.21 13.89 -18.41
CA LEU A 457 -0.70 13.25 -19.36
C LEU A 457 -1.33 14.25 -20.34
N ARG A 458 -1.83 15.40 -19.85
CA ARG A 458 -2.44 16.42 -20.72
C ARG A 458 -1.47 17.06 -21.73
N GLN A 459 -0.19 17.14 -21.38
CA GLN A 459 0.84 17.72 -22.27
C GLN A 459 1.36 16.73 -23.28
N ASN A 460 1.26 15.44 -23.04
CA ASN A 460 1.98 14.42 -23.80
C ASN A 460 1.09 13.33 -24.38
N LEU A 461 -0.21 13.35 -24.11
CA LEU A 461 -1.18 12.37 -24.58
C LEU A 461 -2.49 13.08 -24.99
#